data_b4d46557746038499895cbd20657169d
#
_entry.id   b4d46557746038499895cbd20657169d
#
_cell.length_a   1.000
_cell.length_b   1.000
_cell.length_c   1.000
_cell.angle_alpha   90.00
_cell.angle_beta   90.00
_cell.angle_gamma   90.00
#
_symmetry.space_group_name_H-M   'P 1'
#
loop_
_entity.id
_entity.type
_entity.pdbx_description
1 polymer ?
#
loop_
_entity_poly.entity_id
_entity_poly.type
_entity_poly.pdbx_seq_one_letter_code
_entity_poly.pdbx_strand_id
1 'polypeptide(L)'
;MKVRSIAPWVVLVVLTACGSQPALVRQVHKEKLVTAIRHRLLESVEAEKSAVLATTDEESRALVLEAQRFEADINRLREELRALIVADGRTDEREKLDAFEAAWATFEDVDKRLLALAVANTNLKAARLAEKDGAAALDRFVDVLTAMQQVTNDPDTIRQLATASVAALRAQSLLLIHIPTADDAPMTRLEQRIRELNDAVDHALASVRSSAPASSDQLATAVQAWSSYQRIAAEVQRLSRENTNLISFDVSVHEKRHATQDCLAALSALMVAIESGPRATR
;
A
#
# COMPACT_ATOMS: atom_id res chain seq x y z
N MET A 1 -41.87 24.42 -90.74
CA MET A 1 -40.65 24.25 -89.94
C MET A 1 -41.09 23.89 -88.54
N LYS A 2 -40.87 22.61 -88.13
CA LYS A 2 -41.20 22.13 -86.76
C LYS A 2 -39.97 22.14 -85.89
N VAL A 3 -39.96 22.93 -84.82
CA VAL A 3 -38.94 23.01 -83.83
C VAL A 3 -39.27 21.97 -82.78
N ARG A 4 -38.39 20.94 -82.65
CA ARG A 4 -38.47 19.92 -81.59
C ARG A 4 -37.82 20.46 -80.33
N SER A 5 -38.60 20.56 -79.27
CA SER A 5 -38.13 20.86 -77.91
C SER A 5 -37.50 19.59 -77.31
N ILE A 6 -36.21 19.70 -76.92
CA ILE A 6 -35.48 18.65 -76.15
C ILE A 6 -35.54 19.08 -74.70
N ALA A 7 -36.25 18.36 -73.84
CA ALA A 7 -36.23 18.54 -72.41
C ALA A 7 -34.97 17.84 -71.78
N PRO A 8 -34.19 18.51 -70.98
CA PRO A 8 -33.08 17.87 -70.27
C PRO A 8 -33.62 17.11 -69.04
N TRP A 9 -33.35 15.79 -68.98
CA TRP A 9 -33.54 14.98 -67.79
C TRP A 9 -32.47 15.39 -66.78
N VAL A 10 -32.85 16.09 -65.70
CA VAL A 10 -31.99 16.32 -64.52
C VAL A 10 -32.10 15.06 -63.67
N VAL A 11 -31.06 14.22 -63.70
CA VAL A 11 -30.88 13.11 -62.78
C VAL A 11 -30.50 13.69 -61.42
N LEU A 12 -31.47 13.72 -60.53
CA LEU A 12 -31.21 14.08 -59.11
C LEU A 12 -30.50 12.92 -58.42
N VAL A 13 -29.17 12.97 -58.35
CA VAL A 13 -28.36 12.07 -57.52
C VAL A 13 -28.51 12.57 -56.08
N VAL A 14 -29.47 12.00 -55.34
CA VAL A 14 -29.57 12.21 -53.90
C VAL A 14 -28.42 11.41 -53.25
N LEU A 15 -27.39 12.12 -52.89
CA LEU A 15 -26.28 11.61 -52.07
C LEU A 15 -26.85 11.23 -50.69
N THR A 16 -27.07 9.93 -50.46
CA THR A 16 -27.33 9.32 -49.13
C THR A 16 -26.07 9.34 -48.27
N ALA A 17 -25.56 10.54 -47.96
CA ALA A 17 -24.35 10.72 -47.10
C ALA A 17 -24.66 10.95 -45.63
N CYS A 18 -25.94 10.88 -45.21
CA CYS A 18 -26.33 11.25 -43.84
C CYS A 18 -26.29 10.12 -42.80
N GLY A 19 -25.95 8.87 -43.19
CA GLY A 19 -25.93 7.73 -42.24
C GLY A 19 -24.60 7.48 -41.53
N SER A 20 -23.50 7.91 -42.09
CA SER A 20 -22.14 7.57 -41.59
C SER A 20 -21.56 8.52 -40.50
N GLN A 21 -21.97 9.79 -40.51
CA GLN A 21 -21.46 10.78 -39.55
C GLN A 21 -21.77 10.44 -38.07
N PRO A 22 -23.00 10.06 -37.67
CA PRO A 22 -23.27 9.73 -36.27
C PRO A 22 -22.56 8.45 -35.79
N ALA A 23 -22.32 7.48 -36.66
CA ALA A 23 -21.59 6.25 -36.34
C ALA A 23 -20.10 6.54 -36.10
N LEU A 24 -19.45 7.35 -36.94
CA LEU A 24 -18.07 7.76 -36.77
C LEU A 24 -17.85 8.59 -35.50
N VAL A 25 -18.77 9.49 -35.19
CA VAL A 25 -18.71 10.31 -33.96
C VAL A 25 -18.79 9.41 -32.72
N ARG A 26 -19.69 8.41 -32.72
CA ARG A 26 -19.77 7.43 -31.60
C ARG A 26 -18.51 6.58 -31.49
N GLN A 27 -17.94 6.13 -32.61
CA GLN A 27 -16.68 5.39 -32.61
C GLN A 27 -15.57 6.19 -31.97
N VAL A 28 -15.33 7.42 -32.42
CA VAL A 28 -14.31 8.35 -31.86
C VAL A 28 -14.57 8.60 -30.38
N HIS A 29 -15.83 8.69 -29.97
CA HIS A 29 -16.16 8.87 -28.55
C HIS A 29 -15.79 7.64 -27.73
N LYS A 30 -16.10 6.42 -28.19
CA LYS A 30 -15.67 5.17 -27.54
C LYS A 30 -14.15 5.07 -27.42
N GLU A 31 -13.40 5.40 -28.48
CA GLU A 31 -11.94 5.43 -28.48
C GLU A 31 -11.37 6.40 -27.41
N LYS A 32 -11.96 7.60 -27.28
CA LYS A 32 -11.61 8.56 -26.25
C LYS A 32 -11.88 8.03 -24.84
N LEU A 33 -13.01 7.37 -24.63
CA LEU A 33 -13.35 6.78 -23.34
C LEU A 33 -12.37 5.66 -22.94
N VAL A 34 -12.04 4.75 -23.87
CA VAL A 34 -11.03 3.70 -23.61
C VAL A 34 -9.68 4.31 -23.29
N THR A 35 -9.27 5.35 -24.02
CA THR A 35 -8.01 6.06 -23.75
C THR A 35 -8.03 6.74 -22.39
N ALA A 36 -9.14 7.37 -22.02
CA ALA A 36 -9.30 8.03 -20.72
C ALA A 36 -9.29 7.01 -19.57
N ILE A 37 -9.98 5.88 -19.70
CA ILE A 37 -9.97 4.78 -18.73
C ILE A 37 -8.53 4.27 -18.53
N ARG A 38 -7.81 4.02 -19.61
CA ARG A 38 -6.40 3.58 -19.55
C ARG A 38 -5.50 4.58 -18.81
N HIS A 39 -5.70 5.87 -19.06
CA HIS A 39 -4.92 6.93 -18.39
C HIS A 39 -5.22 6.95 -16.89
N ARG A 40 -6.51 6.96 -16.50
CA ARG A 40 -6.92 6.93 -15.10
C ARG A 40 -6.46 5.67 -14.36
N LEU A 41 -6.44 4.51 -15.05
CA LEU A 41 -5.91 3.28 -14.48
C LEU A 41 -4.42 3.41 -14.13
N LEU A 42 -3.62 4.01 -15.00
CA LEU A 42 -2.20 4.21 -14.74
C LEU A 42 -1.96 5.24 -13.61
N GLU A 43 -2.75 6.30 -13.56
CA GLU A 43 -2.71 7.29 -12.47
C GLU A 43 -3.10 6.67 -11.12
N SER A 44 -4.13 5.81 -11.08
CA SER A 44 -4.52 5.06 -9.87
C SER A 44 -3.39 4.17 -9.38
N VAL A 45 -2.75 3.42 -10.28
CA VAL A 45 -1.61 2.55 -9.95
C VAL A 45 -0.40 3.34 -9.44
N GLU A 46 -0.14 4.52 -9.98
CA GLU A 46 0.95 5.40 -9.51
C GLU A 46 0.67 5.95 -8.10
N ALA A 47 -0.54 6.43 -7.86
CA ALA A 47 -0.96 6.91 -6.54
C ALA A 47 -0.91 5.78 -5.49
N GLU A 48 -1.38 4.58 -5.83
CA GLU A 48 -1.32 3.38 -4.99
C GLU A 48 0.13 3.03 -4.61
N LYS A 49 1.04 2.93 -5.59
CA LYS A 49 2.47 2.65 -5.33
C LYS A 49 3.10 3.70 -4.43
N SER A 50 2.76 4.95 -4.66
CA SER A 50 3.21 6.05 -3.81
C SER A 50 2.66 5.93 -2.39
N ALA A 51 1.42 5.49 -2.22
CA ALA A 51 0.82 5.25 -0.91
C ALA A 51 1.53 4.12 -0.13
N VAL A 52 1.91 3.04 -0.83
CA VAL A 52 2.68 1.91 -0.25
C VAL A 52 4.08 2.36 0.21
N LEU A 53 4.70 3.30 -0.50
CA LEU A 53 6.03 3.83 -0.22
C LEU A 53 6.03 5.07 0.68
N ALA A 54 4.86 5.58 1.06
CA ALA A 54 4.74 6.77 1.88
C ALA A 54 5.43 6.60 3.23
N THR A 55 6.08 7.67 3.69
CA THR A 55 6.83 7.67 4.94
C THR A 55 6.03 8.23 6.12
N THR A 56 4.80 8.71 5.88
CA THR A 56 3.88 9.21 6.90
C THR A 56 2.47 8.66 6.72
N ASP A 57 1.72 8.56 7.81
CA ASP A 57 0.31 8.13 7.77
C ASP A 57 -0.56 9.13 6.99
N GLU A 58 -0.26 10.42 7.09
CA GLU A 58 -0.97 11.50 6.41
C GLU A 58 -0.76 11.42 4.90
N GLU A 59 0.48 11.22 4.47
CA GLU A 59 0.84 11.06 3.05
C GLU A 59 0.19 9.81 2.46
N SER A 60 0.30 8.66 3.16
CA SER A 60 -0.31 7.42 2.71
C SER A 60 -1.83 7.56 2.53
N ARG A 61 -2.53 8.17 3.51
CA ARG A 61 -3.98 8.41 3.40
C ARG A 61 -4.35 9.35 2.25
N ALA A 62 -3.57 10.41 2.03
CA ALA A 62 -3.81 11.35 0.93
C ALA A 62 -3.71 10.66 -0.43
N LEU A 63 -2.66 9.83 -0.62
CA LEU A 63 -2.43 9.09 -1.85
C LEU A 63 -3.47 7.97 -2.07
N VAL A 64 -3.93 7.32 -1.00
CA VAL A 64 -5.06 6.36 -1.07
C VAL A 64 -6.34 7.04 -1.55
N LEU A 65 -6.66 8.22 -1.02
CA LEU A 65 -7.82 8.99 -1.48
C LEU A 65 -7.69 9.43 -2.95
N GLU A 66 -6.48 9.70 -3.40
CA GLU A 66 -6.21 10.03 -4.80
C GLU A 66 -6.43 8.82 -5.71
N ALA A 67 -5.90 7.64 -5.37
CA ALA A 67 -6.12 6.39 -6.09
C ALA A 67 -7.63 6.09 -6.21
N GLN A 68 -8.38 6.18 -5.11
CA GLN A 68 -9.83 5.96 -5.09
C GLN A 68 -10.61 6.96 -5.96
N ARG A 69 -10.16 8.20 -6.10
CA ARG A 69 -10.77 9.18 -7.03
C ARG A 69 -10.59 8.76 -8.49
N PHE A 70 -9.39 8.28 -8.85
CA PHE A 70 -9.16 7.76 -10.21
C PHE A 70 -10.01 6.53 -10.50
N GLU A 71 -10.20 5.63 -9.55
CA GLU A 71 -11.10 4.47 -9.68
C GLU A 71 -12.56 4.87 -9.85
N ALA A 72 -13.03 5.87 -9.11
CA ALA A 72 -14.37 6.41 -9.28
C ALA A 72 -14.56 7.01 -10.68
N ASP A 73 -13.55 7.70 -11.21
CA ASP A 73 -13.56 8.21 -12.59
C ASP A 73 -13.61 7.06 -13.61
N ILE A 74 -12.83 5.99 -13.41
CA ILE A 74 -12.86 4.80 -14.28
C ILE A 74 -14.26 4.20 -14.29
N ASN A 75 -14.87 4.01 -13.13
CA ASN A 75 -16.21 3.45 -13.01
C ASN A 75 -17.24 4.29 -13.78
N ARG A 76 -17.19 5.61 -13.68
CA ARG A 76 -18.06 6.52 -14.43
C ARG A 76 -17.83 6.41 -15.95
N LEU A 77 -16.58 6.43 -16.41
CA LEU A 77 -16.22 6.33 -17.82
C LEU A 77 -16.61 4.96 -18.41
N ARG A 78 -16.47 3.90 -17.63
CA ARG A 78 -16.87 2.53 -18.00
C ARG A 78 -18.38 2.43 -18.25
N GLU A 79 -19.20 3.01 -17.36
CA GLU A 79 -20.66 3.02 -17.54
C GLU A 79 -21.07 3.80 -18.81
N GLU A 80 -20.43 4.92 -19.10
CA GLU A 80 -20.68 5.69 -20.33
C GLU A 80 -20.28 4.87 -21.57
N LEU A 81 -19.13 4.20 -21.54
CA LEU A 81 -18.65 3.33 -22.61
C LEU A 81 -19.60 2.16 -22.85
N ARG A 82 -20.06 1.51 -21.76
CA ARG A 82 -21.06 0.42 -21.81
C ARG A 82 -22.35 0.87 -22.50
N ALA A 83 -22.86 2.04 -22.15
CA ALA A 83 -24.09 2.57 -22.75
C ALA A 83 -23.95 2.74 -24.28
N LEU A 84 -22.79 3.24 -24.74
CA LEU A 84 -22.52 3.40 -26.17
C LEU A 84 -22.39 2.07 -26.90
N ILE A 85 -21.68 1.09 -26.33
CA ILE A 85 -21.48 -0.24 -26.92
C ILE A 85 -22.81 -0.99 -27.01
N VAL A 86 -23.66 -0.92 -25.97
CA VAL A 86 -24.99 -1.53 -25.98
C VAL A 86 -25.89 -0.89 -27.02
N ALA A 87 -25.86 0.44 -27.16
CA ALA A 87 -26.65 1.17 -28.17
C ALA A 87 -26.22 0.84 -29.61
N ASP A 88 -24.93 0.57 -29.83
CA ASP A 88 -24.44 0.17 -31.17
C ASP A 88 -24.71 -1.30 -31.52
N GLY A 89 -24.99 -2.16 -30.53
CA GLY A 89 -25.38 -3.55 -30.67
C GLY A 89 -24.30 -4.48 -31.25
N ARG A 90 -23.03 -4.08 -31.22
CA ARG A 90 -21.91 -4.88 -31.75
C ARG A 90 -21.47 -5.93 -30.72
N THR A 91 -21.56 -7.21 -31.12
CA THR A 91 -21.24 -8.36 -30.26
C THR A 91 -19.74 -8.43 -29.93
N ASP A 92 -18.87 -8.15 -30.91
CA ASP A 92 -17.41 -8.16 -30.74
C ASP A 92 -16.92 -7.11 -29.70
N GLU A 93 -17.44 -5.88 -29.76
CA GLU A 93 -17.14 -4.84 -28.76
C GLU A 93 -17.67 -5.23 -27.39
N ARG A 94 -18.87 -5.83 -27.32
CA ARG A 94 -19.49 -6.25 -26.07
C ARG A 94 -18.68 -7.35 -25.37
N GLU A 95 -18.26 -8.38 -26.12
CA GLU A 95 -17.41 -9.44 -25.57
C GLU A 95 -16.07 -8.89 -25.01
N LYS A 96 -15.48 -7.90 -25.66
CA LYS A 96 -14.24 -7.28 -25.18
C LYS A 96 -14.47 -6.35 -23.98
N LEU A 97 -15.61 -5.67 -23.92
CA LEU A 97 -16.00 -4.91 -22.73
C LEU A 97 -16.24 -5.84 -21.54
N ASP A 98 -16.96 -6.95 -21.71
CA ASP A 98 -17.20 -7.93 -20.66
C ASP A 98 -15.88 -8.51 -20.11
N ALA A 99 -14.90 -8.76 -20.98
CA ALA A 99 -13.57 -9.19 -20.58
C ALA A 99 -12.82 -8.11 -19.75
N PHE A 100 -12.92 -6.84 -20.13
CA PHE A 100 -12.37 -5.74 -19.34
C PHE A 100 -13.06 -5.62 -17.99
N GLU A 101 -14.38 -5.76 -17.93
CA GLU A 101 -15.14 -5.67 -16.68
C GLU A 101 -14.76 -6.79 -15.70
N ALA A 102 -14.52 -8.00 -16.20
CA ALA A 102 -14.03 -9.10 -15.37
C ALA A 102 -12.61 -8.82 -14.81
N ALA A 103 -11.71 -8.30 -15.65
CA ALA A 103 -10.36 -7.90 -15.22
C ALA A 103 -10.42 -6.73 -14.22
N TRP A 104 -11.30 -5.76 -14.46
CA TRP A 104 -11.50 -4.61 -13.56
C TRP A 104 -12.02 -5.04 -12.18
N ALA A 105 -12.97 -5.97 -12.12
CA ALA A 105 -13.46 -6.50 -10.84
C ALA A 105 -12.33 -7.16 -10.03
N THR A 106 -11.44 -7.91 -10.69
CA THR A 106 -10.25 -8.48 -10.03
C THR A 106 -9.29 -7.38 -9.55
N PHE A 107 -9.09 -6.34 -10.36
CA PHE A 107 -8.27 -5.19 -9.98
C PHE A 107 -8.82 -4.48 -8.75
N GLU A 108 -10.13 -4.19 -8.69
CA GLU A 108 -10.80 -3.53 -7.55
C GLU A 108 -10.67 -4.37 -6.25
N ASP A 109 -10.78 -5.69 -6.33
CA ASP A 109 -10.66 -6.59 -5.16
C ASP A 109 -9.23 -6.57 -4.59
N VAL A 110 -8.22 -6.67 -5.45
CA VAL A 110 -6.81 -6.58 -5.05
C VAL A 110 -6.51 -5.19 -4.47
N ASP A 111 -7.02 -4.13 -5.13
CA ASP A 111 -6.78 -2.75 -4.73
C ASP A 111 -7.35 -2.42 -3.36
N LYS A 112 -8.58 -2.80 -3.11
CA LYS A 112 -9.24 -2.60 -1.81
C LYS A 112 -8.42 -3.19 -0.65
N ARG A 113 -7.88 -4.39 -0.83
CA ARG A 113 -7.02 -5.05 0.15
C ARG A 113 -5.70 -4.32 0.33
N LEU A 114 -5.05 -3.97 -0.77
CA LEU A 114 -3.77 -3.29 -0.79
C LEU A 114 -3.84 -1.91 -0.14
N LEU A 115 -4.82 -1.08 -0.50
CA LEU A 115 -4.98 0.27 0.06
C LEU A 115 -5.28 0.23 1.57
N ALA A 116 -6.03 -0.76 2.04
CA ALA A 116 -6.27 -0.97 3.48
C ALA A 116 -4.96 -1.27 4.23
N LEU A 117 -4.10 -2.12 3.67
CA LEU A 117 -2.79 -2.44 4.23
C LEU A 117 -1.85 -1.21 4.21
N ALA A 118 -1.84 -0.45 3.11
CA ALA A 118 -1.02 0.75 2.97
C ALA A 118 -1.37 1.83 4.01
N VAL A 119 -2.65 2.03 4.34
CA VAL A 119 -3.09 2.98 5.38
C VAL A 119 -2.80 2.47 6.79
N ALA A 120 -2.80 1.16 7.01
CA ALA A 120 -2.53 0.59 8.33
C ALA A 120 -1.11 0.93 8.82
N ASN A 121 -0.09 0.92 7.95
CA ASN A 121 1.28 1.39 8.19
C ASN A 121 1.90 0.85 9.48
N THR A 122 1.70 -0.42 9.81
CA THR A 122 2.09 -0.96 11.12
C THR A 122 3.58 -1.04 11.32
N ASN A 123 4.38 -1.36 10.28
CA ASN A 123 5.84 -1.35 10.39
C ASN A 123 6.38 0.08 10.59
N LEU A 124 5.81 1.08 9.92
CA LEU A 124 6.19 2.48 10.09
C LEU A 124 5.87 2.99 11.50
N LYS A 125 4.69 2.62 12.03
CA LYS A 125 4.29 2.93 13.42
C LYS A 125 5.20 2.24 14.43
N ALA A 126 5.54 0.97 14.20
CA ALA A 126 6.48 0.22 15.01
C ALA A 126 7.86 0.88 15.05
N ALA A 127 8.39 1.29 13.90
CA ALA A 127 9.68 1.97 13.80
C ALA A 127 9.69 3.29 14.58
N ARG A 128 8.69 4.14 14.38
CA ARG A 128 8.58 5.43 15.10
C ARG A 128 8.46 5.23 16.61
N LEU A 129 7.68 4.25 17.04
CA LEU A 129 7.51 3.94 18.46
C LEU A 129 8.82 3.44 19.07
N ALA A 130 9.56 2.58 18.37
CA ALA A 130 10.84 2.06 18.81
C ALA A 130 11.93 3.16 18.88
N GLU A 131 11.99 4.02 17.84
CA GLU A 131 13.02 5.06 17.71
C GLU A 131 12.80 6.24 18.65
N LYS A 132 11.55 6.58 18.96
CA LYS A 132 11.23 7.73 19.80
C LYS A 132 10.99 7.31 21.25
N ASP A 133 9.89 6.65 21.51
CA ASP A 133 9.44 6.37 22.87
C ASP A 133 10.22 5.21 23.50
N GLY A 134 10.56 4.20 22.68
CA GLY A 134 11.41 3.07 23.08
C GLY A 134 12.82 3.53 23.43
N ALA A 135 13.46 4.30 22.56
CA ALA A 135 14.79 4.85 22.82
C ALA A 135 14.80 5.72 24.08
N ALA A 136 13.84 6.65 24.23
CA ALA A 136 13.77 7.52 25.40
C ALA A 136 13.52 6.77 26.73
N ALA A 137 12.79 5.65 26.70
CA ALA A 137 12.60 4.80 27.88
C ALA A 137 13.87 4.01 28.21
N LEU A 138 14.56 3.49 27.18
CA LEU A 138 15.82 2.78 27.32
C LEU A 138 16.95 3.70 27.82
N ASP A 139 17.08 4.90 27.28
CA ASP A 139 18.07 5.89 27.73
C ASP A 139 17.89 6.19 29.22
N ARG A 140 16.66 6.47 29.66
CA ARG A 140 16.36 6.66 31.09
C ARG A 140 16.77 5.47 31.94
N PHE A 141 16.54 4.26 31.48
CA PHE A 141 16.96 3.05 32.17
C PHE A 141 18.48 2.97 32.30
N VAL A 142 19.23 3.17 31.21
CA VAL A 142 20.68 3.10 31.15
C VAL A 142 21.32 4.21 31.99
N ASP A 143 20.77 5.44 31.97
CA ASP A 143 21.23 6.57 32.75
C ASP A 143 21.14 6.28 34.25
N VAL A 144 20.02 5.72 34.72
CA VAL A 144 19.88 5.36 36.15
C VAL A 144 20.88 4.27 36.53
N LEU A 145 21.06 3.23 35.70
CA LEU A 145 22.06 2.19 35.98
C LEU A 145 23.47 2.74 36.00
N THR A 146 23.80 3.65 35.12
CA THR A 146 25.10 4.35 35.07
C THR A 146 25.32 5.17 36.32
N ALA A 147 24.33 5.95 36.78
CA ALA A 147 24.41 6.70 38.02
C ALA A 147 24.60 5.78 39.24
N MET A 148 23.94 4.63 39.29
CA MET A 148 24.12 3.62 40.33
C MET A 148 25.56 3.04 40.33
N GLN A 149 26.14 2.78 39.14
CA GLN A 149 27.52 2.30 39.01
C GLN A 149 28.56 3.29 39.55
N GLN A 150 28.29 4.59 39.39
CA GLN A 150 29.21 5.64 39.83
C GLN A 150 29.29 5.79 41.36
N VAL A 151 28.25 5.39 42.07
CA VAL A 151 28.18 5.55 43.53
C VAL A 151 28.42 4.27 44.32
N THR A 152 28.43 3.10 43.67
CA THR A 152 28.75 1.84 44.33
C THR A 152 30.20 1.46 44.14
N ASN A 153 30.79 0.85 45.19
CA ASN A 153 32.14 0.29 45.17
C ASN A 153 32.11 -1.25 45.15
N ASP A 154 30.93 -1.88 45.17
CA ASP A 154 30.80 -3.30 45.16
C ASP A 154 30.96 -3.87 43.72
N PRO A 155 31.99 -4.66 43.43
CA PRO A 155 32.29 -5.16 42.11
C PRO A 155 31.17 -6.06 41.52
N ASP A 156 30.44 -6.78 42.38
CA ASP A 156 29.36 -7.65 41.95
C ASP A 156 28.13 -6.84 41.51
N THR A 157 27.78 -5.81 42.26
CA THR A 157 26.74 -4.84 41.88
C THR A 157 27.09 -4.12 40.57
N ILE A 158 28.34 -3.64 40.40
CA ILE A 158 28.80 -3.01 39.16
C ILE A 158 28.63 -3.97 37.98
N ARG A 159 29.02 -5.23 38.14
CA ARG A 159 28.88 -6.25 37.08
C ARG A 159 27.41 -6.52 36.72
N GLN A 160 26.52 -6.61 37.69
CA GLN A 160 25.08 -6.82 37.44
C GLN A 160 24.45 -5.62 36.71
N LEU A 161 24.74 -4.40 37.11
CA LEU A 161 24.27 -3.19 36.45
C LEU A 161 24.78 -3.09 35.01
N ALA A 162 26.03 -3.46 34.75
CA ALA A 162 26.59 -3.52 33.39
C ALA A 162 25.90 -4.62 32.55
N THR A 163 25.65 -5.79 33.17
CA THR A 163 24.93 -6.89 32.50
C THR A 163 23.53 -6.46 32.09
N ALA A 164 22.78 -5.79 32.97
CA ALA A 164 21.45 -5.28 32.68
C ALA A 164 21.50 -4.26 31.53
N SER A 165 22.44 -3.30 31.55
CA SER A 165 22.58 -2.30 30.48
C SER A 165 22.87 -2.95 29.12
N VAL A 166 23.83 -3.88 29.06
CA VAL A 166 24.20 -4.56 27.81
C VAL A 166 23.04 -5.42 27.28
N ALA A 167 22.35 -6.15 28.16
CA ALA A 167 21.22 -6.98 27.75
C ALA A 167 20.07 -6.12 27.19
N ALA A 168 19.74 -5.00 27.83
CA ALA A 168 18.71 -4.07 27.38
C ALA A 168 19.03 -3.44 26.02
N LEU A 169 20.27 -2.97 25.80
CA LEU A 169 20.73 -2.43 24.52
C LEU A 169 20.69 -3.47 23.39
N ARG A 170 21.03 -4.72 23.70
CA ARG A 170 20.93 -5.83 22.73
C ARG A 170 19.48 -6.18 22.41
N ALA A 171 18.58 -6.16 23.41
CA ALA A 171 17.14 -6.36 23.17
C ALA A 171 16.59 -5.28 22.22
N GLN A 172 16.93 -4.00 22.41
CA GLN A 172 16.55 -2.92 21.49
C GLN A 172 17.11 -3.14 20.08
N SER A 173 18.36 -3.56 19.95
CA SER A 173 18.95 -3.84 18.62
C SER A 173 18.20 -4.94 17.88
N LEU A 174 17.80 -6.01 18.59
CA LEU A 174 17.00 -7.09 17.99
C LEU A 174 15.56 -6.64 17.66
N LEU A 175 14.99 -5.76 18.47
CA LEU A 175 13.67 -5.17 18.21
C LEU A 175 13.67 -4.37 16.92
N LEU A 176 14.71 -3.60 16.64
CA LEU A 176 14.84 -2.87 15.38
C LEU A 176 15.01 -3.79 14.17
N ILE A 177 15.67 -4.95 14.34
CA ILE A 177 15.78 -5.97 13.28
C ILE A 177 14.43 -6.68 13.05
N HIS A 178 13.62 -6.84 14.10
CA HIS A 178 12.31 -7.47 14.02
C HIS A 178 11.35 -6.72 13.08
N ILE A 179 11.39 -5.38 13.07
CA ILE A 179 10.46 -4.53 12.33
C ILE A 179 10.48 -4.78 10.80
N PRO A 180 11.64 -4.84 10.11
CA PRO A 180 11.71 -5.10 8.68
C PRO A 180 11.72 -6.60 8.33
N THR A 181 11.57 -7.50 9.30
CA THR A 181 11.56 -8.93 9.05
C THR A 181 10.20 -9.36 8.51
N ALA A 182 10.15 -9.96 7.31
CA ALA A 182 8.92 -10.39 6.67
C ALA A 182 8.42 -11.76 7.16
N ASP A 183 9.34 -12.68 7.43
CA ASP A 183 9.03 -14.09 7.68
C ASP A 183 8.76 -14.40 9.15
N ASP A 184 7.74 -15.20 9.42
CA ASP A 184 7.32 -15.58 10.77
C ASP A 184 8.39 -16.34 11.56
N ALA A 185 9.13 -17.26 10.92
CA ALA A 185 10.11 -18.08 11.62
C ALA A 185 11.33 -17.28 12.11
N PRO A 186 11.93 -16.35 11.32
CA PRO A 186 12.91 -15.40 11.83
C PRO A 186 12.35 -14.48 12.91
N MET A 187 11.14 -13.93 12.76
CA MET A 187 10.50 -13.08 13.78
C MET A 187 10.39 -13.82 15.12
N THR A 188 9.91 -15.06 15.10
CA THR A 188 9.76 -15.89 16.31
C THR A 188 11.11 -16.11 17.01
N ARG A 189 12.19 -16.34 16.25
CA ARG A 189 13.55 -16.47 16.83
C ARG A 189 14.04 -15.17 17.47
N LEU A 190 13.78 -14.03 16.83
CA LEU A 190 14.11 -12.72 17.38
C LEU A 190 13.35 -12.46 18.68
N GLU A 191 12.05 -12.72 18.73
CA GLU A 191 11.23 -12.57 19.93
C GLU A 191 11.70 -13.46 21.08
N GLN A 192 12.06 -14.71 20.78
CA GLN A 192 12.63 -15.59 21.80
C GLN A 192 13.93 -15.02 22.36
N ARG A 193 14.80 -14.51 21.48
CA ARG A 193 16.07 -13.91 21.94
C ARG A 193 15.86 -12.62 22.72
N ILE A 194 14.87 -11.81 22.36
CA ILE A 194 14.47 -10.61 23.12
C ILE A 194 13.98 -11.02 24.51
N ARG A 195 13.15 -12.09 24.64
CA ARG A 195 12.70 -12.60 25.95
C ARG A 195 13.89 -13.03 26.82
N GLU A 196 14.83 -13.80 26.28
CA GLU A 196 16.02 -14.23 27.01
C GLU A 196 16.86 -13.04 27.55
N LEU A 197 16.94 -11.95 26.75
CA LEU A 197 17.64 -10.74 27.17
C LEU A 197 16.84 -9.96 28.23
N ASN A 198 15.53 -9.91 28.13
CA ASN A 198 14.66 -9.31 29.15
C ASN A 198 14.79 -10.06 30.49
N ASP A 199 14.78 -11.38 30.45
CA ASP A 199 14.99 -12.21 31.64
C ASP A 199 16.36 -11.95 32.27
N ALA A 200 17.40 -11.74 31.45
CA ALA A 200 18.73 -11.41 31.96
C ALA A 200 18.76 -10.02 32.64
N VAL A 201 18.03 -9.03 32.13
CA VAL A 201 17.87 -7.73 32.80
C VAL A 201 17.16 -7.91 34.14
N ASP A 202 16.04 -8.63 34.17
CA ASP A 202 15.23 -8.81 35.37
C ASP A 202 16.02 -9.57 36.46
N HIS A 203 16.79 -10.60 36.10
CA HIS A 203 17.69 -11.30 36.99
C HIS A 203 18.80 -10.41 37.57
N ALA A 204 19.41 -9.58 36.72
CA ALA A 204 20.45 -8.64 37.16
C ALA A 204 19.91 -7.61 38.14
N LEU A 205 18.74 -7.04 37.88
CA LEU A 205 18.07 -6.08 38.78
C LEU A 205 17.67 -6.72 40.12
N ALA A 206 17.18 -7.98 40.08
CA ALA A 206 16.85 -8.75 41.29
C ALA A 206 18.11 -9.01 42.14
N SER A 207 19.24 -9.32 41.52
CA SER A 207 20.53 -9.53 42.17
C SER A 207 20.99 -8.25 42.86
N VAL A 208 20.92 -7.11 42.19
CA VAL A 208 21.26 -5.78 42.76
C VAL A 208 20.38 -5.44 43.98
N ARG A 209 19.06 -5.79 43.88
CA ARG A 209 18.12 -5.56 45.00
C ARG A 209 18.56 -6.31 46.27
N SER A 210 19.08 -7.52 46.09
CA SER A 210 19.49 -8.37 47.23
C SER A 210 20.81 -7.93 47.86
N SER A 211 21.73 -7.37 47.06
CA SER A 211 23.09 -7.02 47.52
C SER A 211 23.25 -5.53 47.97
N ALA A 212 22.42 -4.63 47.48
CA ALA A 212 22.53 -3.19 47.71
C ALA A 212 21.23 -2.53 48.18
N PRO A 213 20.72 -2.82 49.38
CA PRO A 213 19.46 -2.26 49.89
C PRO A 213 19.48 -0.73 50.04
N ALA A 214 20.62 -0.11 50.20
CA ALA A 214 20.80 1.35 50.29
C ALA A 214 20.45 2.09 48.99
N SER A 215 20.40 1.39 47.83
CA SER A 215 20.10 1.96 46.52
C SER A 215 18.61 1.75 46.12
N SER A 216 17.71 1.52 47.07
CA SER A 216 16.32 1.13 46.83
C SER A 216 15.56 2.09 45.90
N ASP A 217 15.72 3.40 46.05
CA ASP A 217 14.98 4.44 45.29
C ASP A 217 15.49 4.53 43.86
N GLN A 218 16.79 4.47 43.64
CA GLN A 218 17.36 4.44 42.29
C GLN A 218 17.00 3.13 41.58
N LEU A 219 17.05 2.00 42.27
CA LEU A 219 16.65 0.71 41.73
C LEU A 219 15.15 0.70 41.37
N ALA A 220 14.28 1.29 42.20
CA ALA A 220 12.86 1.42 41.89
C ALA A 220 12.63 2.24 40.60
N THR A 221 13.39 3.33 40.44
CA THR A 221 13.39 4.20 39.24
C THR A 221 13.86 3.40 38.00
N ALA A 222 14.92 2.61 38.13
CA ALA A 222 15.42 1.74 37.05
C ALA A 222 14.34 0.69 36.63
N VAL A 223 13.73 0.00 37.61
CA VAL A 223 12.66 -0.98 37.36
C VAL A 223 11.47 -0.33 36.68
N GLN A 224 11.08 0.89 37.06
CA GLN A 224 9.99 1.60 36.41
C GLN A 224 10.34 1.99 34.96
N ALA A 225 11.54 2.47 34.69
CA ALA A 225 12.01 2.80 33.35
C ALA A 225 12.05 1.55 32.46
N TRP A 226 12.58 0.44 32.99
CA TRP A 226 12.62 -0.86 32.31
C TRP A 226 11.21 -1.39 31.97
N SER A 227 10.29 -1.36 32.93
CA SER A 227 8.90 -1.75 32.69
C SER A 227 8.20 -0.89 31.65
N SER A 228 8.56 0.40 31.57
CA SER A 228 8.03 1.29 30.54
C SER A 228 8.57 0.90 29.15
N TYR A 229 9.88 0.61 29.06
CA TYR A 229 10.49 0.10 27.82
C TYR A 229 9.86 -1.22 27.39
N GLN A 230 9.71 -2.20 28.29
CA GLN A 230 9.10 -3.50 27.96
C GLN A 230 7.69 -3.37 27.37
N ARG A 231 6.85 -2.49 27.90
CA ARG A 231 5.50 -2.22 27.35
C ARG A 231 5.56 -1.64 25.94
N ILE A 232 6.49 -0.71 25.69
CA ILE A 232 6.70 -0.14 24.37
C ILE A 232 7.22 -1.21 23.40
N ALA A 233 8.21 -2.00 23.83
CA ALA A 233 8.77 -3.08 23.01
C ALA A 233 7.72 -4.15 22.64
N ALA A 234 6.81 -4.48 23.56
CA ALA A 234 5.71 -5.41 23.29
C ALA A 234 4.74 -4.84 22.22
N GLU A 235 4.42 -3.55 22.26
CA GLU A 235 3.57 -2.92 21.24
C GLU A 235 4.29 -2.83 19.88
N VAL A 236 5.60 -2.56 19.87
CA VAL A 236 6.43 -2.60 18.66
C VAL A 236 6.39 -4.00 18.02
N GLN A 237 6.57 -5.05 18.82
CA GLN A 237 6.50 -6.44 18.33
C GLN A 237 5.12 -6.76 17.77
N ARG A 238 4.04 -6.35 18.44
CA ARG A 238 2.67 -6.52 17.97
C ARG A 238 2.43 -5.86 16.60
N LEU A 239 2.78 -4.57 16.49
CA LEU A 239 2.65 -3.82 15.23
C LEU A 239 3.52 -4.41 14.11
N SER A 240 4.74 -4.80 14.44
CA SER A 240 5.65 -5.43 13.49
C SER A 240 5.11 -6.78 12.98
N ARG A 241 4.45 -7.57 13.83
CA ARG A 241 3.82 -8.84 13.43
C ARG A 241 2.67 -8.68 12.45
N GLU A 242 1.93 -7.58 12.48
CA GLU A 242 0.90 -7.28 11.49
C GLU A 242 1.49 -7.04 10.10
N ASN A 243 2.71 -6.53 10.03
CA ASN A 243 3.58 -6.49 8.85
C ASN A 243 2.95 -5.85 7.59
N THR A 244 2.04 -4.90 7.78
CA THR A 244 1.17 -4.40 6.70
C THR A 244 1.92 -3.69 5.59
N ASN A 245 3.04 -2.99 5.90
CA ASN A 245 3.84 -2.31 4.87
C ASN A 245 4.54 -3.31 3.95
N LEU A 246 5.08 -4.41 4.48
CA LEU A 246 5.75 -5.43 3.67
C LEU A 246 4.74 -6.25 2.86
N ILE A 247 3.59 -6.57 3.46
CA ILE A 247 2.51 -7.28 2.76
C ILE A 247 1.92 -6.39 1.65
N SER A 248 1.68 -5.10 1.90
CA SER A 248 1.17 -4.19 0.87
C SER A 248 2.17 -4.04 -0.29
N PHE A 249 3.46 -3.96 0.01
CA PHE A 249 4.50 -3.95 -1.02
C PHE A 249 4.49 -5.23 -1.87
N ASP A 250 4.41 -6.40 -1.23
CA ASP A 250 4.35 -7.69 -1.93
C ASP A 250 3.12 -7.79 -2.84
N VAL A 251 1.94 -7.43 -2.33
CA VAL A 251 0.68 -7.39 -3.11
C VAL A 251 0.81 -6.42 -4.29
N SER A 252 1.40 -5.23 -4.08
CA SER A 252 1.58 -4.23 -5.14
C SER A 252 2.48 -4.74 -6.28
N VAL A 253 3.63 -5.36 -5.95
CA VAL A 253 4.59 -5.79 -6.98
C VAL A 253 4.23 -7.11 -7.66
N HIS A 254 3.36 -7.94 -7.08
CA HIS A 254 2.94 -9.22 -7.64
C HIS A 254 1.49 -9.19 -8.11
N GLU A 255 0.52 -9.28 -7.21
CA GLU A 255 -0.89 -9.44 -7.55
C GLU A 255 -1.45 -8.23 -8.32
N LYS A 256 -1.21 -7.01 -7.80
CA LYS A 256 -1.72 -5.77 -8.42
C LYS A 256 -1.11 -5.53 -9.79
N ARG A 257 0.18 -5.85 -9.96
CA ARG A 257 0.83 -5.76 -11.27
C ARG A 257 0.16 -6.67 -12.29
N HIS A 258 -0.18 -7.92 -11.94
CA HIS A 258 -0.89 -8.83 -12.83
C HIS A 258 -2.29 -8.31 -13.17
N ALA A 259 -3.09 -7.94 -12.17
CA ALA A 259 -4.41 -7.38 -12.39
C ALA A 259 -4.38 -6.12 -13.29
N THR A 260 -3.37 -5.26 -13.12
CA THR A 260 -3.17 -4.08 -13.99
C THR A 260 -2.87 -4.50 -15.43
N GLN A 261 -2.00 -5.49 -15.64
CA GLN A 261 -1.65 -5.99 -16.98
C GLN A 261 -2.88 -6.59 -17.68
N ASP A 262 -3.70 -7.34 -16.96
CA ASP A 262 -4.93 -7.92 -17.50
C ASP A 262 -5.93 -6.84 -17.92
N CYS A 263 -6.13 -5.81 -17.10
CA CYS A 263 -6.94 -4.65 -17.47
C CYS A 263 -6.41 -3.93 -18.72
N LEU A 264 -5.11 -3.69 -18.80
CA LEU A 264 -4.49 -3.03 -19.96
C LEU A 264 -4.59 -3.87 -21.23
N ALA A 265 -4.43 -5.18 -21.14
CA ALA A 265 -4.59 -6.11 -22.27
C ALA A 265 -6.04 -6.12 -22.75
N ALA A 266 -7.01 -6.19 -21.84
CA ALA A 266 -8.44 -6.17 -22.18
C ALA A 266 -8.86 -4.82 -22.81
N LEU A 267 -8.39 -3.69 -22.30
CA LEU A 267 -8.61 -2.35 -22.90
C LEU A 267 -8.01 -2.25 -24.28
N SER A 268 -6.83 -2.83 -24.49
CA SER A 268 -6.18 -2.84 -25.81
C SER A 268 -6.98 -3.68 -26.82
N ALA A 269 -7.48 -4.84 -26.40
CA ALA A 269 -8.35 -5.68 -27.24
C ALA A 269 -9.68 -4.99 -27.57
N LEU A 270 -10.27 -4.28 -26.60
CA LEU A 270 -11.48 -3.49 -26.81
C LEU A 270 -11.24 -2.33 -27.78
N MET A 271 -10.10 -1.63 -27.68
CA MET A 271 -9.73 -0.56 -28.62
C MET A 271 -9.67 -1.11 -30.05
N VAL A 272 -8.99 -2.25 -30.27
CA VAL A 272 -8.91 -2.89 -31.59
C VAL A 272 -10.29 -3.26 -32.12
N ALA A 273 -11.20 -3.77 -31.29
CA ALA A 273 -12.57 -4.09 -31.71
C ALA A 273 -13.35 -2.83 -32.14
N ILE A 274 -13.19 -1.72 -31.39
CA ILE A 274 -13.81 -0.44 -31.72
C ILE A 274 -13.27 0.11 -33.07
N GLU A 275 -11.96 0.10 -33.27
CA GLU A 275 -11.29 0.59 -34.48
C GLU A 275 -11.61 -0.23 -35.72
N SER A 276 -11.91 -1.55 -35.53
CA SER A 276 -12.27 -2.48 -36.59
C SER A 276 -13.71 -2.31 -37.09
N GLY A 277 -14.48 -1.40 -36.50
CA GLY A 277 -15.84 -1.10 -36.90
C GLY A 277 -15.93 -0.66 -38.37
N PRO A 278 -17.11 -0.72 -39.00
CA PRO A 278 -17.28 -0.38 -40.39
C PRO A 278 -16.85 1.05 -40.65
N ARG A 279 -15.62 1.20 -41.18
CA ARG A 279 -15.18 2.45 -41.75
C ARG A 279 -16.12 2.79 -42.89
N ALA A 280 -16.75 3.97 -42.84
CA ALA A 280 -17.49 4.46 -43.99
C ALA A 280 -16.53 4.37 -45.20
N THR A 281 -16.83 3.44 -46.11
CA THR A 281 -16.15 3.42 -47.40
C THR A 281 -16.34 4.77 -48.05
N ARG A 282 -15.24 5.44 -48.30
CA ARG A 282 -15.20 6.72 -49.01
C ARG A 282 -15.70 6.56 -50.41
#